data_1c31738921830f6aa9ece895d83c913d
#
_entry.id   1c31738921830f6aa9ece895d83c913d
#
_cell.length_a   1.000
_cell.length_b   1.000
_cell.length_c   1.000
_cell.angle_alpha   90.00
_cell.angle_beta   90.00
_cell.angle_gamma   90.00
#
_symmetry.space_group_name_H-M   'P 1'
#
loop_
_entity.id
_entity.type
_entity.pdbx_description
1 polymer ?
#
loop_
_entity_poly.entity_id
_entity_poly.type
_entity_poly.pdbx_seq_one_letter_code
_entity_poly.pdbx_strand_id
1 'polypeptide(L)'
;MAGELVTLVAGIIGVGVLAQVLSDRLRVPSVVFLLAAGFLLGPEVTGLLAPEAFGGGLSAIVGLSVAIIVFEGSFHVRAERLRAAPAATLRLVTLGAGIALFGTAFAVHYLLNVGWLVSFLVGALLVATGPTVIAPILEVVPVRDRVGTALDTEGIVNDVTAAILAVVIFETIIAPETSEVVELVGLFAQKLGIGLLVDNA
;
A
#
# COMPACT_ATOMS: atom_id res chain seq x y z
N MET A 1 -10.46 -27.16 -14.52
CA MET A 1 -9.31 -26.38 -13.91
C MET A 1 -8.91 -25.17 -14.75
N ALA A 2 -8.38 -25.29 -15.99
CA ALA A 2 -7.99 -24.11 -16.77
C ALA A 2 -9.19 -23.19 -17.15
N GLY A 3 -10.33 -23.76 -17.53
CA GLY A 3 -11.53 -22.98 -17.87
C GLY A 3 -12.14 -22.23 -16.69
N GLU A 4 -12.10 -22.82 -15.51
CA GLU A 4 -12.59 -22.17 -14.28
C GLU A 4 -11.73 -20.98 -13.88
N LEU A 5 -10.40 -21.13 -13.95
CA LEU A 5 -9.46 -20.03 -13.72
C LEU A 5 -9.69 -18.87 -14.70
N VAL A 6 -9.88 -19.16 -15.97
CA VAL A 6 -10.18 -18.13 -16.98
C VAL A 6 -11.47 -17.41 -16.66
N THR A 7 -12.51 -18.13 -16.26
CA THR A 7 -13.81 -17.55 -15.90
C THR A 7 -13.70 -16.68 -14.64
N LEU A 8 -12.95 -17.12 -13.63
CA LEU A 8 -12.72 -16.35 -12.41
C LEU A 8 -11.93 -15.06 -12.69
N VAL A 9 -10.85 -15.17 -13.46
CA VAL A 9 -10.04 -13.98 -13.83
C VAL A 9 -10.85 -13.00 -14.68
N ALA A 10 -11.61 -13.50 -15.66
CA ALA A 10 -12.51 -12.66 -16.46
C ALA A 10 -13.59 -12.00 -15.60
N GLY A 11 -14.14 -12.73 -14.62
CA GLY A 11 -15.09 -12.18 -13.64
C GLY A 11 -14.50 -11.05 -12.81
N ILE A 12 -13.27 -11.23 -12.27
CA ILE A 12 -12.57 -10.19 -11.51
C ILE A 12 -12.34 -8.94 -12.37
N ILE A 13 -11.87 -9.11 -13.61
CA ILE A 13 -11.67 -8.00 -14.54
C ILE A 13 -13.01 -7.29 -14.81
N GLY A 14 -14.08 -8.04 -15.06
CA GLY A 14 -15.42 -7.50 -15.28
C GLY A 14 -15.92 -6.68 -14.09
N VAL A 15 -15.75 -7.19 -12.89
CA VAL A 15 -16.07 -6.46 -11.64
C VAL A 15 -15.20 -5.22 -11.47
N GLY A 16 -13.91 -5.31 -11.80
CA GLY A 16 -13.00 -4.17 -11.81
C GLY A 16 -13.45 -3.04 -12.73
N VAL A 17 -13.84 -3.39 -13.96
CA VAL A 17 -14.37 -2.42 -14.95
C VAL A 17 -15.69 -1.80 -14.46
N LEU A 18 -16.59 -2.60 -13.91
CA LEU A 18 -17.83 -2.09 -13.32
C LEU A 18 -17.59 -1.15 -12.15
N ALA A 19 -16.65 -1.49 -11.27
CA ALA A 19 -16.24 -0.64 -10.15
C ALA A 19 -15.69 0.71 -10.64
N GLN A 20 -14.89 0.70 -11.71
CA GLN A 20 -14.36 1.91 -12.32
C GLN A 20 -15.48 2.77 -12.92
N VAL A 21 -16.37 2.20 -13.71
CA VAL A 21 -17.51 2.93 -14.30
C VAL A 21 -18.41 3.53 -13.21
N LEU A 22 -18.61 2.81 -12.11
CA LEU A 22 -19.43 3.29 -11.00
C LEU A 22 -18.72 4.41 -10.23
N SER A 23 -17.42 4.30 -10.04
CA SER A 23 -16.54 5.32 -9.46
C SER A 23 -16.69 6.64 -10.23
N ASP A 24 -16.53 6.60 -11.54
CA ASP A 24 -16.60 7.80 -12.39
C ASP A 24 -17.99 8.46 -12.34
N ARG A 25 -19.06 7.66 -12.27
CA ARG A 25 -20.43 8.17 -12.18
C ARG A 25 -20.78 8.77 -10.83
N LEU A 26 -20.34 8.13 -9.75
CA LEU A 26 -20.69 8.51 -8.37
C LEU A 26 -19.68 9.46 -7.74
N ARG A 27 -18.53 9.69 -8.41
CA ARG A 27 -17.41 10.50 -7.89
C ARG A 27 -16.92 9.98 -6.53
N VAL A 28 -16.86 8.66 -6.39
CA VAL A 28 -16.33 7.94 -5.23
C VAL A 28 -15.11 7.14 -5.69
N PRO A 29 -14.01 7.11 -4.94
CA PRO A 29 -12.81 6.36 -5.33
C PRO A 29 -13.13 4.89 -5.66
N SER A 30 -12.60 4.38 -6.78
CA SER A 30 -12.86 3.00 -7.26
C SER A 30 -12.49 1.92 -6.26
N VAL A 31 -11.49 2.19 -5.40
CA VAL A 31 -11.05 1.27 -4.35
C VAL A 31 -12.20 0.89 -3.40
N VAL A 32 -13.13 1.80 -3.13
CA VAL A 32 -14.30 1.53 -2.27
C VAL A 32 -15.19 0.46 -2.88
N PHE A 33 -15.46 0.58 -4.19
CA PHE A 33 -16.28 -0.41 -4.91
C PHE A 33 -15.56 -1.73 -5.07
N LEU A 34 -14.23 -1.71 -5.30
CA LEU A 34 -13.41 -2.92 -5.41
C LEU A 34 -13.35 -3.69 -4.09
N LEU A 35 -13.17 -3.00 -2.96
CA LEU A 35 -13.19 -3.62 -1.64
C LEU A 35 -14.58 -4.19 -1.31
N ALA A 36 -15.64 -3.41 -1.58
CA ALA A 36 -17.01 -3.88 -1.39
C ALA A 36 -17.31 -5.11 -2.25
N ALA A 37 -16.91 -5.09 -3.52
CA ALA A 37 -17.08 -6.23 -4.43
C ALA A 37 -16.27 -7.45 -3.97
N GLY A 38 -15.01 -7.25 -3.54
CA GLY A 38 -14.17 -8.32 -3.01
C GLY A 38 -14.76 -8.96 -1.76
N PHE A 39 -15.31 -8.17 -0.85
CA PHE A 39 -16.00 -8.66 0.34
C PHE A 39 -17.29 -9.43 -0.01
N LEU A 40 -18.13 -8.86 -0.90
CA LEU A 40 -19.40 -9.49 -1.30
C LEU A 40 -19.19 -10.78 -2.07
N LEU A 41 -18.20 -10.86 -2.95
CA LEU A 41 -17.89 -12.03 -3.76
C LEU A 41 -16.96 -13.03 -3.06
N GLY A 42 -16.34 -12.61 -1.96
CA GLY A 42 -15.44 -13.42 -1.15
C GLY A 42 -16.13 -14.56 -0.39
N PRO A 43 -15.34 -15.40 0.30
CA PRO A 43 -15.84 -16.59 1.00
C PRO A 43 -16.80 -16.26 2.13
N GLU A 44 -16.70 -15.07 2.73
CA GLU A 44 -17.52 -14.66 3.88
C GLU A 44 -18.99 -14.39 3.52
N VAL A 45 -19.29 -14.04 2.26
CA VAL A 45 -20.67 -13.67 1.84
C VAL A 45 -21.21 -14.63 0.78
N THR A 46 -20.67 -14.63 -0.43
CA THR A 46 -21.19 -15.47 -1.52
C THR A 46 -20.33 -16.69 -1.84
N GLY A 47 -19.07 -16.68 -1.47
CA GLY A 47 -18.12 -17.74 -1.79
C GLY A 47 -17.82 -17.91 -3.29
N LEU A 48 -18.23 -16.95 -4.12
CA LEU A 48 -17.98 -17.02 -5.58
C LEU A 48 -16.49 -16.86 -5.93
N LEU A 49 -15.76 -16.10 -5.13
CA LEU A 49 -14.32 -15.92 -5.24
C LEU A 49 -13.63 -16.55 -4.03
N ALA A 50 -13.51 -17.87 -4.05
CA ALA A 50 -12.78 -18.58 -3.00
C ALA A 50 -11.28 -18.61 -3.35
N PRO A 51 -10.38 -18.21 -2.42
CA PRO A 51 -8.93 -18.23 -2.63
C PRO A 51 -8.41 -19.61 -3.07
N GLU A 52 -9.04 -20.68 -2.59
CA GLU A 52 -8.70 -22.06 -2.88
C GLU A 52 -8.87 -22.41 -4.36
N ALA A 53 -9.79 -21.74 -5.07
CA ALA A 53 -10.04 -21.95 -6.49
C ALA A 53 -8.85 -21.52 -7.38
N PHE A 54 -8.00 -20.63 -6.86
CA PHE A 54 -6.78 -20.16 -7.54
C PHE A 54 -5.56 -21.04 -7.25
N GLY A 55 -5.62 -21.91 -6.22
CA GLY A 55 -4.48 -22.70 -5.77
C GLY A 55 -3.23 -21.83 -5.57
N GLY A 56 -2.05 -22.30 -6.02
CA GLY A 56 -0.81 -21.53 -5.98
C GLY A 56 -0.76 -20.30 -6.90
N GLY A 57 -1.73 -20.14 -7.81
CA GLY A 57 -1.78 -19.01 -8.75
C GLY A 57 -2.14 -17.69 -8.09
N LEU A 58 -2.88 -17.70 -6.97
CA LEU A 58 -3.28 -16.49 -6.27
C LEU A 58 -2.06 -15.67 -5.81
N SER A 59 -1.09 -16.31 -5.16
CA SER A 59 0.13 -15.66 -4.69
C SER A 59 0.93 -15.04 -5.84
N ALA A 60 0.98 -15.73 -7.00
CA ALA A 60 1.67 -15.23 -8.18
C ALA A 60 0.94 -14.00 -8.77
N ILE A 61 -0.40 -14.04 -8.86
CA ILE A 61 -1.20 -12.91 -9.36
C ILE A 61 -1.07 -11.71 -8.43
N VAL A 62 -1.21 -11.91 -7.12
CA VAL A 62 -1.05 -10.84 -6.12
C VAL A 62 0.37 -10.29 -6.16
N GLY A 63 1.40 -11.14 -6.16
CA GLY A 63 2.79 -10.73 -6.22
C GLY A 63 3.11 -9.90 -7.47
N LEU A 64 2.63 -10.34 -8.63
CA LEU A 64 2.78 -9.60 -9.90
C LEU A 64 2.05 -8.24 -9.85
N SER A 65 0.82 -8.22 -9.33
CA SER A 65 0.04 -6.98 -9.21
C SER A 65 0.74 -5.98 -8.28
N VAL A 66 1.24 -6.43 -7.14
CA VAL A 66 2.01 -5.59 -6.21
C VAL A 66 3.29 -5.09 -6.87
N ALA A 67 4.02 -5.95 -7.59
CA ALA A 67 5.23 -5.55 -8.31
C ALA A 67 4.94 -4.46 -9.35
N ILE A 68 3.84 -4.57 -10.11
CA ILE A 68 3.43 -3.57 -11.08
C ILE A 68 3.07 -2.24 -10.39
N ILE A 69 2.29 -2.29 -9.30
CA ILE A 69 1.89 -1.08 -8.55
C ILE A 69 3.12 -0.38 -7.96
N VAL A 70 4.04 -1.13 -7.35
CA VAL A 70 5.28 -0.56 -6.78
C VAL A 70 6.17 0.01 -7.88
N PHE A 71 6.28 -0.69 -9.01
CA PHE A 71 7.04 -0.22 -10.17
C PHE A 71 6.44 1.08 -10.73
N GLU A 72 5.14 1.14 -10.96
CA GLU A 72 4.44 2.34 -11.42
C GLU A 72 4.59 3.49 -10.42
N GLY A 73 4.43 3.22 -9.12
CA GLY A 73 4.62 4.19 -8.05
C GLY A 73 6.04 4.78 -8.05
N SER A 74 7.08 3.95 -8.28
CA SER A 74 8.47 4.40 -8.28
C SER A 74 8.78 5.37 -9.44
N PHE A 75 8.12 5.26 -10.59
CA PHE A 75 8.27 6.24 -11.69
C PHE A 75 7.81 7.66 -11.32
N HIS A 76 6.94 7.79 -10.34
CA HIS A 76 6.44 9.09 -9.88
C HIS A 76 7.35 9.72 -8.82
N VAL A 77 8.24 8.93 -8.21
CA VAL A 77 9.22 9.40 -7.22
C VAL A 77 10.42 10.01 -7.95
N ARG A 78 10.35 11.31 -8.24
CA ARG A 78 11.51 12.05 -8.72
C ARG A 78 12.30 12.60 -7.54
N ALA A 79 13.52 12.15 -7.33
CA ALA A 79 14.43 12.66 -6.29
C ALA A 79 14.59 14.19 -6.34
N GLU A 80 14.49 14.77 -7.56
CA GLU A 80 14.51 16.22 -7.76
C GLU A 80 13.31 16.92 -7.12
N ARG A 81 12.11 16.32 -7.16
CA ARG A 81 10.90 16.88 -6.52
C ARG A 81 11.01 16.81 -5.00
N LEU A 82 11.58 15.73 -4.46
CA LEU A 82 11.84 15.62 -3.02
C LEU A 82 12.83 16.68 -2.53
N ARG A 83 13.92 16.90 -3.28
CA ARG A 83 14.93 17.93 -2.95
C ARG A 83 14.38 19.34 -3.05
N ALA A 84 13.44 19.57 -3.96
CA ALA A 84 12.74 20.86 -4.13
C ALA A 84 11.53 21.01 -3.20
N ALA A 85 11.16 19.97 -2.45
CA ALA A 85 9.97 20.00 -1.60
C ALA A 85 10.12 21.03 -0.45
N PRO A 86 9.07 21.80 -0.15
CA PRO A 86 9.08 22.70 0.99
C PRO A 86 9.40 21.97 2.31
N ALA A 87 10.08 22.63 3.23
CA ALA A 87 10.39 22.06 4.54
C ALA A 87 9.17 21.55 5.32
N ALA A 88 7.99 22.13 5.06
CA ALA A 88 6.72 21.67 5.62
C ALA A 88 6.35 20.26 5.09
N THR A 89 6.53 20.00 3.79
CA THR A 89 6.29 18.69 3.19
C THR A 89 7.26 17.64 3.73
N LEU A 90 8.56 17.98 3.84
CA LEU A 90 9.55 17.08 4.42
C LEU A 90 9.23 16.74 5.88
N ARG A 91 8.74 17.70 6.67
CA ARG A 91 8.31 17.45 8.05
C ARG A 91 7.06 16.56 8.09
N LEU A 92 6.13 16.73 7.17
CA LEU A 92 4.93 15.88 7.07
C LEU A 92 5.32 14.44 6.77
N VAL A 93 6.16 14.23 5.78
CA VAL A 93 6.66 12.90 5.36
C VAL A 93 7.47 12.20 6.44
N THR A 94 8.26 12.94 7.24
CA THR A 94 9.12 12.33 8.27
C THR A 94 8.43 12.28 9.63
N LEU A 95 8.13 13.45 10.22
CA LEU A 95 7.54 13.53 11.55
C LEU A 95 6.09 13.06 11.56
N GLY A 96 5.30 13.42 10.52
CA GLY A 96 3.91 12.99 10.39
C GLY A 96 3.81 11.48 10.27
N ALA A 97 4.59 10.87 9.37
CA ALA A 97 4.64 9.41 9.21
C ALA A 97 5.14 8.72 10.49
N GLY A 98 6.15 9.28 11.17
CA GLY A 98 6.63 8.76 12.45
C GLY A 98 5.54 8.79 13.53
N ILE A 99 4.85 9.92 13.69
CA ILE A 99 3.74 10.03 14.66
C ILE A 99 2.61 9.06 14.32
N ALA A 100 2.26 8.92 13.04
CA ALA A 100 1.24 7.98 12.59
C ALA A 100 1.64 6.52 12.88
N LEU A 101 2.88 6.13 12.55
CA LEU A 101 3.43 4.80 12.80
C LEU A 101 3.41 4.45 14.29
N PHE A 102 4.06 5.26 15.10
CA PHE A 102 4.18 5.00 16.55
C PHE A 102 2.83 5.15 17.24
N GLY A 103 2.05 6.20 16.91
CA GLY A 103 0.72 6.41 17.48
C GLY A 103 -0.22 5.25 17.19
N THR A 104 -0.24 4.75 15.96
CA THR A 104 -1.02 3.56 15.59
C THR A 104 -0.50 2.31 16.31
N ALA A 105 0.82 2.08 16.32
CA ALA A 105 1.40 0.91 17.00
C ALA A 105 1.08 0.91 18.50
N PHE A 106 1.17 2.06 19.17
CA PHE A 106 0.75 2.19 20.57
C PHE A 106 -0.75 1.93 20.75
N ALA A 107 -1.61 2.53 19.92
CA ALA A 107 -3.04 2.33 19.99
C ALA A 107 -3.41 0.84 19.80
N VAL A 108 -2.85 0.19 18.79
CA VAL A 108 -3.10 -1.24 18.50
C VAL A 108 -2.61 -2.12 19.65
N HIS A 109 -1.41 -1.87 20.17
CA HIS A 109 -0.85 -2.63 21.27
C HIS A 109 -1.75 -2.59 22.52
N TYR A 110 -2.15 -1.39 22.94
CA TYR A 110 -2.92 -1.22 24.17
C TYR A 110 -4.42 -1.49 24.04
N LEU A 111 -5.01 -1.22 22.86
CA LEU A 111 -6.46 -1.44 22.66
C LEU A 111 -6.77 -2.89 22.29
N LEU A 112 -5.92 -3.53 21.49
CA LEU A 112 -6.14 -4.90 21.01
C LEU A 112 -5.31 -5.94 21.77
N ASN A 113 -4.43 -5.51 22.66
CA ASN A 113 -3.56 -6.36 23.49
C ASN A 113 -2.73 -7.35 22.65
N VAL A 114 -2.23 -6.90 21.49
CA VAL A 114 -1.36 -7.69 20.60
C VAL A 114 0.11 -7.32 20.78
N GLY A 115 1.01 -8.23 20.39
CA GLY A 115 2.46 -8.02 20.52
C GLY A 115 2.97 -6.80 19.72
N TRP A 116 4.07 -6.21 20.18
CA TRP A 116 4.65 -5.00 19.57
C TRP A 116 4.97 -5.15 18.09
N LEU A 117 5.52 -6.28 17.64
CA LEU A 117 5.83 -6.51 16.22
C LEU A 117 4.57 -6.44 15.34
N VAL A 118 3.49 -7.07 15.77
CA VAL A 118 2.20 -7.02 15.06
C VAL A 118 1.63 -5.60 15.08
N SER A 119 1.76 -4.90 16.21
CA SER A 119 1.32 -3.51 16.35
C SER A 119 2.07 -2.57 15.42
N PHE A 120 3.38 -2.73 15.30
CA PHE A 120 4.19 -1.96 14.34
C PHE A 120 3.90 -2.34 12.89
N LEU A 121 3.60 -3.62 12.60
CA LEU A 121 3.17 -4.03 11.26
C LEU A 121 1.87 -3.33 10.86
N VAL A 122 0.88 -3.30 11.75
CA VAL A 122 -0.37 -2.56 11.51
C VAL A 122 -0.10 -1.07 11.35
N GLY A 123 0.76 -0.50 12.20
CA GLY A 123 1.19 0.90 12.09
C GLY A 123 1.83 1.20 10.74
N ALA A 124 2.74 0.36 10.25
CA ALA A 124 3.39 0.52 8.97
C ALA A 124 2.37 0.46 7.81
N LEU A 125 1.45 -0.50 7.84
CA LEU A 125 0.40 -0.62 6.82
C LEU A 125 -0.55 0.58 6.79
N LEU A 126 -0.85 1.19 7.93
CA LEU A 126 -1.76 2.34 8.01
C LEU A 126 -1.09 3.69 7.72
N VAL A 127 0.23 3.76 7.73
CA VAL A 127 0.99 4.95 7.29
C VAL A 127 0.98 5.08 5.77
N ALA A 128 0.82 3.96 5.03
CA ALA A 128 0.72 3.98 3.58
C ALA A 128 -0.51 4.80 3.15
N THR A 129 -0.26 5.93 2.48
CA THR A 129 -1.27 6.85 1.95
C THR A 129 -1.17 6.87 0.43
N GLY A 130 -1.59 5.80 -0.22
CA GLY A 130 -1.37 5.61 -1.65
C GLY A 130 -1.94 6.72 -2.55
N PRO A 131 -1.23 7.11 -3.60
CA PRO A 131 -1.67 8.13 -4.57
C PRO A 131 -2.98 7.74 -5.26
N THR A 132 -3.32 6.47 -5.30
CA THR A 132 -4.59 5.95 -5.85
C THR A 132 -5.84 6.46 -5.13
N VAL A 133 -5.71 6.92 -3.90
CA VAL A 133 -6.80 7.51 -3.11
C VAL A 133 -6.74 9.04 -3.15
N ILE A 134 -5.53 9.60 -3.07
CA ILE A 134 -5.33 11.06 -3.01
C ILE A 134 -5.65 11.71 -4.36
N ALA A 135 -5.16 11.15 -5.48
CA ALA A 135 -5.36 11.75 -6.80
C ALA A 135 -6.85 11.97 -7.17
N PRO A 136 -7.75 10.97 -7.04
CA PRO A 136 -9.17 11.19 -7.32
C PRO A 136 -9.84 12.20 -6.37
N ILE A 137 -9.35 12.33 -5.13
CA ILE A 137 -9.88 13.32 -4.18
C ILE A 137 -9.46 14.74 -4.62
N LEU A 138 -8.21 14.91 -5.05
CA LEU A 138 -7.69 16.19 -5.51
C LEU A 138 -8.36 16.67 -6.81
N GLU A 139 -8.85 15.77 -7.65
CA GLU A 139 -9.64 16.12 -8.84
C GLU A 139 -11.01 16.71 -8.51
N VAL A 140 -11.61 16.28 -7.40
CA VAL A 140 -12.98 16.68 -7.00
C VAL A 140 -12.96 17.84 -6.00
N VAL A 141 -11.94 17.92 -5.15
CA VAL A 141 -11.83 18.94 -4.10
C VAL A 141 -10.81 20.00 -4.53
N PRO A 142 -11.26 21.26 -4.76
CA PRO A 142 -10.34 22.34 -5.12
C PRO A 142 -9.44 22.66 -3.91
N VAL A 143 -8.18 22.31 -4.03
CA VAL A 143 -7.14 22.64 -3.04
C VAL A 143 -6.13 23.61 -3.65
N ARG A 144 -5.40 24.34 -2.80
CA ARG A 144 -4.27 25.16 -3.27
C ARG A 144 -3.17 24.25 -3.83
N ASP A 145 -2.54 24.63 -4.94
CA ASP A 145 -1.49 23.84 -5.61
C ASP A 145 -0.40 23.36 -4.64
N ARG A 146 -0.02 24.21 -3.69
CA ARG A 146 0.96 23.86 -2.66
C ARG A 146 0.51 22.69 -1.77
N VAL A 147 -0.78 22.61 -1.48
CA VAL A 147 -1.35 21.53 -0.64
C VAL A 147 -1.46 20.27 -1.48
N GLY A 148 -1.93 20.36 -2.71
CA GLY A 148 -2.00 19.24 -3.64
C GLY A 148 -0.61 18.61 -3.84
N THR A 149 0.41 19.41 -4.15
CA THR A 149 1.79 18.93 -4.31
C THR A 149 2.34 18.29 -3.03
N ALA A 150 2.01 18.85 -1.86
CA ALA A 150 2.48 18.29 -0.58
C ALA A 150 1.86 16.92 -0.31
N LEU A 151 0.56 16.77 -0.54
CA LEU A 151 -0.17 15.50 -0.36
C LEU A 151 0.28 14.44 -1.37
N ASP A 152 0.48 14.83 -2.62
CA ASP A 152 0.98 13.93 -3.67
C ASP A 152 2.40 13.43 -3.33
N THR A 153 3.29 14.34 -2.93
CA THR A 153 4.64 13.97 -2.50
C THR A 153 4.64 13.08 -1.25
N GLU A 154 3.80 13.40 -0.27
CA GLU A 154 3.64 12.64 0.96
C GLU A 154 3.13 11.23 0.68
N GLY A 155 2.07 11.10 -0.13
CA GLY A 155 1.50 9.81 -0.47
C GLY A 155 2.50 8.88 -1.16
N ILE A 156 3.27 9.40 -2.13
CA ILE A 156 4.27 8.60 -2.85
C ILE A 156 5.40 8.12 -1.92
N VAL A 157 5.95 9.01 -1.10
CA VAL A 157 7.09 8.67 -0.22
C VAL A 157 6.67 7.74 0.91
N ASN A 158 5.52 8.02 1.53
CA ASN A 158 5.01 7.20 2.62
C ASN A 158 4.62 5.80 2.15
N ASP A 159 4.04 5.66 0.95
CA ASP A 159 3.63 4.38 0.40
C ASP A 159 4.82 3.43 0.22
N VAL A 160 5.89 3.91 -0.43
CA VAL A 160 7.12 3.13 -0.62
C VAL A 160 7.79 2.81 0.71
N THR A 161 7.93 3.80 1.60
CA THR A 161 8.58 3.62 2.90
C THR A 161 7.80 2.66 3.78
N ALA A 162 6.48 2.80 3.83
CA ALA A 162 5.59 1.95 4.60
C ALA A 162 5.58 0.50 4.08
N ALA A 163 5.57 0.30 2.75
CA ALA A 163 5.63 -1.02 2.15
C ALA A 163 6.93 -1.75 2.52
N ILE A 164 8.08 -1.09 2.41
CA ILE A 164 9.38 -1.66 2.79
C ILE A 164 9.39 -1.98 4.29
N LEU A 165 8.93 -1.06 5.13
CA LEU A 165 8.88 -1.25 6.58
C LEU A 165 7.96 -2.42 6.97
N ALA A 166 6.78 -2.51 6.36
CA ALA A 166 5.84 -3.60 6.59
C ALA A 166 6.43 -4.96 6.20
N VAL A 167 7.11 -5.06 5.06
CA VAL A 167 7.79 -6.30 4.61
C VAL A 167 8.87 -6.69 5.60
N VAL A 168 9.73 -5.76 6.03
CA VAL A 168 10.81 -6.04 6.99
C VAL A 168 10.27 -6.53 8.33
N ILE A 169 9.22 -5.87 8.85
CA ILE A 169 8.59 -6.30 10.11
C ILE A 169 7.93 -7.68 9.93
N PHE A 170 7.25 -7.90 8.80
CA PHE A 170 6.60 -9.18 8.51
C PHE A 170 7.62 -10.33 8.41
N GLU A 171 8.74 -10.14 7.70
CA GLU A 171 9.83 -11.11 7.62
C GLU A 171 10.36 -11.46 9.04
N THR A 172 10.44 -10.47 9.93
CA THR A 172 10.83 -10.70 11.34
C THR A 172 9.83 -11.55 12.12
N ILE A 173 8.53 -11.38 11.84
CA ILE A 173 7.48 -12.14 12.51
C ILE A 173 7.54 -13.63 12.10
N ILE A 174 7.80 -13.91 10.82
CA ILE A 174 7.79 -15.28 10.29
C ILE A 174 9.13 -16.01 10.47
N ALA A 175 10.24 -15.29 10.64
CA ALA A 175 11.58 -15.86 10.81
C ALA A 175 12.30 -15.23 12.02
N PRO A 176 11.84 -15.49 13.25
CA PRO A 176 12.35 -14.81 14.46
C PRO A 176 13.80 -15.18 14.82
N GLU A 177 14.37 -16.23 14.24
CA GLU A 177 15.74 -16.69 14.58
C GLU A 177 16.87 -15.82 14.02
N THR A 178 16.56 -14.87 13.13
CA THR A 178 17.55 -13.99 12.46
C THR A 178 17.45 -12.52 12.86
N SER A 179 16.59 -12.16 13.83
CA SER A 179 16.22 -10.76 14.01
C SER A 179 16.83 -10.09 15.24
N GLU A 180 18.07 -9.60 15.10
CA GLU A 180 18.52 -8.46 15.89
C GLU A 180 17.99 -7.17 15.25
N VAL A 181 17.59 -6.19 16.06
CA VAL A 181 17.08 -4.87 15.60
C VAL A 181 18.05 -4.20 14.61
N VAL A 182 19.35 -4.44 14.78
CA VAL A 182 20.40 -3.94 13.87
C VAL A 182 20.29 -4.55 12.48
N GLU A 183 19.94 -5.82 12.39
CA GLU A 183 19.75 -6.54 11.12
C GLU A 183 18.51 -6.05 10.38
N LEU A 184 17.43 -5.76 11.10
CA LEU A 184 16.20 -5.15 10.59
C LEU A 184 16.45 -3.77 9.98
N VAL A 185 17.18 -2.91 10.69
CA VAL A 185 17.54 -1.58 10.18
C VAL A 185 18.47 -1.71 8.97
N GLY A 186 19.37 -2.70 8.99
CA GLY A 186 20.25 -3.02 7.85
C GLY A 186 19.47 -3.47 6.62
N LEU A 187 18.51 -4.39 6.75
CA LEU A 187 17.64 -4.86 5.68
C LEU A 187 16.76 -3.72 5.11
N PHE A 188 16.21 -2.89 5.97
CA PHE A 188 15.45 -1.71 5.55
C PHE A 188 16.32 -0.75 4.73
N ALA A 189 17.50 -0.40 5.23
CA ALA A 189 18.46 0.48 4.54
C ALA A 189 18.94 -0.12 3.21
N GLN A 190 19.17 -1.44 3.17
CA GLN A 190 19.58 -2.15 1.96
C GLN A 190 18.46 -2.16 0.91
N LYS A 191 17.22 -2.52 1.28
CA LYS A 191 16.08 -2.53 0.35
C LYS A 191 15.78 -1.13 -0.19
N LEU A 192 15.84 -0.12 0.67
CA LEU A 192 15.67 1.28 0.27
C LEU A 192 16.83 1.77 -0.62
N GLY A 193 18.07 1.42 -0.28
CA GLY A 193 19.26 1.78 -1.04
C GLY A 193 19.31 1.14 -2.43
N ILE A 194 18.93 -0.12 -2.57
CA ILE A 194 18.83 -0.80 -3.87
C ILE A 194 17.78 -0.12 -4.75
N GLY A 195 16.59 0.20 -4.18
CA GLY A 195 15.55 0.93 -4.92
C GLY A 195 16.04 2.27 -5.47
N LEU A 196 16.74 3.06 -4.63
CA LEU A 196 17.32 4.34 -5.04
C LEU A 196 18.46 4.24 -6.06
N LEU A 197 19.23 3.15 -6.04
CA LEU A 197 20.32 2.92 -7.01
C LEU A 197 19.79 2.51 -8.38
N VAL A 198 18.72 1.73 -8.43
CA VAL A 198 18.09 1.30 -9.69
C VAL A 198 17.39 2.46 -10.39
N ASP A 199 16.86 3.42 -9.64
CA ASP A 199 16.20 4.62 -10.19
C ASP A 199 17.17 5.65 -10.78
N ASN A 200 18.48 5.56 -10.46
CA ASN A 200 19.53 6.46 -10.96
C ASN A 200 20.37 5.85 -12.10
N ALA A 201 20.05 4.65 -12.58
CA ALA A 201 20.73 3.96 -13.68
C ALA A 201 19.91 4.02 -14.98
#